data_1ddbe164b3c713a619821f52f01d6dae
#
_entry.id   1ddbe164b3c713a619821f52f01d6dae
#
_cell.length_a   1.000
_cell.length_b   1.000
_cell.length_c   1.000
_cell.angle_alpha   90.00
_cell.angle_beta   90.00
_cell.angle_gamma   90.00
#
_symmetry.space_group_name_H-M   'P 1'
#
loop_
_entity.id
_entity.type
_entity.pdbx_description
1 polymer ?
#
loop_
_entity_poly.entity_id
_entity_poly.type
_entity_poly.pdbx_seq_one_letter_code
_entity_poly.pdbx_strand_id
1 'polypeptide(L)'
;QIMMEISHLNLLDGPMKVAPFSHAVKAGHFLFVTGQMPTLKNDNSRLVSGDIEEQTHQVMKNLIDVLEAAGSSLEKVIFSRVYLVNFADFDKMNKVYASYFPSDKLPSRTCIGVTGLAVGASVEIDFIAGC
;
A
#
# COMPACT_ATOMS: atom_id res chain seq x y z
N GLN A 1 -18.70 -24.25 -16.01
CA GLN A 1 -17.40 -23.60 -15.86
C GLN A 1 -17.58 -22.21 -15.23
N ILE A 2 -16.86 -21.97 -14.16
CA ILE A 2 -16.89 -20.67 -13.48
C ILE A 2 -15.75 -19.83 -14.01
N MET A 3 -16.09 -18.64 -14.55
CA MET A 3 -15.10 -17.69 -15.00
C MET A 3 -14.85 -16.66 -13.91
N MET A 4 -13.59 -16.35 -13.68
CA MET A 4 -13.21 -15.31 -12.72
C MET A 4 -13.57 -13.95 -13.28
N GLU A 5 -14.34 -13.18 -12.51
CA GLU A 5 -14.59 -11.78 -12.84
C GLU A 5 -13.40 -10.93 -12.43
N ILE A 6 -13.03 -10.00 -13.28
CA ILE A 6 -11.95 -9.05 -13.03
C ILE A 6 -12.53 -7.65 -13.11
N SER A 7 -12.41 -6.89 -12.03
CA SER A 7 -12.89 -5.52 -11.94
C SER A 7 -11.74 -4.56 -11.65
N HIS A 8 -11.60 -3.57 -12.50
CA HIS A 8 -10.57 -2.52 -12.35
C HIS A 8 -11.18 -1.36 -11.57
N LEU A 9 -10.62 -1.08 -10.39
CA LEU A 9 -11.17 -0.09 -9.48
C LEU A 9 -10.38 1.22 -9.57
N ASN A 10 -11.06 2.25 -10.07
CA ASN A 10 -10.54 3.62 -10.10
C ASN A 10 -11.40 4.44 -9.13
N LEU A 11 -10.86 4.68 -7.94
CA LEU A 11 -11.62 5.17 -6.80
C LEU A 11 -11.53 6.69 -6.74
N LEU A 12 -12.67 7.37 -6.82
CA LEU A 12 -12.70 8.83 -6.78
C LEU A 12 -12.17 9.38 -5.44
N ASP A 13 -12.42 8.67 -4.35
CA ASP A 13 -11.96 9.07 -3.01
C ASP A 13 -10.61 8.44 -2.65
N GLY A 14 -9.99 7.74 -3.56
CA GLY A 14 -8.66 7.16 -3.33
C GLY A 14 -7.55 8.19 -3.45
N PRO A 15 -6.33 7.83 -3.05
CA PRO A 15 -5.17 8.69 -3.26
C PRO A 15 -4.98 9.02 -4.74
N MET A 16 -4.58 10.26 -5.05
CA MET A 16 -4.35 10.66 -6.43
C MET A 16 -3.24 9.80 -7.05
N LYS A 17 -3.50 9.22 -8.21
CA LYS A 17 -2.55 8.33 -8.88
C LYS A 17 -1.37 9.10 -9.44
N VAL A 18 -0.18 8.47 -9.38
CA VAL A 18 1.07 9.08 -9.88
C VAL A 18 1.45 8.60 -11.27
N ALA A 19 0.77 7.60 -11.81
CA ALA A 19 1.09 6.97 -13.09
C ALA A 19 -0.14 6.23 -13.64
N PRO A 20 -0.07 5.61 -14.83
CA PRO A 20 -1.22 4.94 -15.46
C PRO A 20 -1.45 3.55 -14.83
N PHE A 21 -2.27 3.50 -13.79
CA PHE A 21 -2.70 2.26 -13.14
C PHE A 21 -4.04 2.46 -12.45
N SER A 22 -4.74 1.37 -12.16
CA SER A 22 -5.92 1.39 -11.31
C SER A 22 -5.50 1.41 -9.84
N HIS A 23 -6.32 1.92 -8.96
CA HIS A 23 -6.05 1.86 -7.51
C HIS A 23 -5.96 0.42 -7.03
N ALA A 24 -6.82 -0.44 -7.56
CA ALA A 24 -6.82 -1.86 -7.24
C ALA A 24 -7.51 -2.63 -8.35
N VAL A 25 -7.26 -3.93 -8.39
CA VAL A 25 -7.97 -4.86 -9.27
C VAL A 25 -8.55 -5.97 -8.41
N LYS A 26 -9.85 -6.19 -8.51
CA LYS A 26 -10.51 -7.32 -7.87
C LYS A 26 -10.56 -8.48 -8.84
N ALA A 27 -10.08 -9.64 -8.42
CA ALA A 27 -10.10 -10.86 -9.20
C ALA A 27 -10.66 -11.97 -8.32
N GLY A 28 -11.89 -12.42 -8.61
CA GLY A 28 -12.60 -13.36 -7.75
C GLY A 28 -12.78 -12.78 -6.34
N HIS A 29 -12.25 -13.47 -5.34
CA HIS A 29 -12.32 -13.05 -3.94
C HIS A 29 -11.06 -12.31 -3.47
N PHE A 30 -10.16 -11.95 -4.38
CA PHE A 30 -8.92 -11.29 -4.04
C PHE A 30 -8.88 -9.87 -4.59
N LEU A 31 -8.28 -8.99 -3.82
CA LEU A 31 -8.05 -7.60 -4.18
C LEU A 31 -6.54 -7.37 -4.26
N PHE A 32 -6.09 -6.95 -5.43
CA PHE A 32 -4.69 -6.60 -5.70
C PHE A 32 -4.57 -5.09 -5.62
N VAL A 33 -3.97 -4.59 -4.54
CA VAL A 33 -3.87 -3.16 -4.28
C VAL A 33 -2.55 -2.65 -4.82
N THR A 34 -2.63 -1.65 -5.69
CA THR A 34 -1.45 -0.99 -6.28
C THR A 34 -0.56 -0.43 -5.17
N GLY A 35 0.76 -0.52 -5.38
CA GLY A 35 1.74 0.05 -4.47
C GLY A 35 1.48 1.52 -4.20
N GLN A 36 1.44 1.89 -2.93
CA GLN A 36 1.25 3.26 -2.50
C GLN A 36 2.57 3.83 -2.00
N MET A 37 2.83 5.07 -2.37
CA MET A 37 3.93 5.89 -1.88
C MET A 37 3.40 6.84 -0.81
N PRO A 38 4.29 7.55 -0.09
CA PRO A 38 3.86 8.48 0.96
C PRO A 38 3.42 9.83 0.41
N THR A 39 2.71 9.83 -0.72
CA THR A 39 2.16 11.05 -1.32
C THR A 39 0.99 11.58 -0.50
N LEU A 40 0.82 12.88 -0.49
CA LEU A 40 -0.38 13.49 0.07
C LEU A 40 -1.58 13.04 -0.77
N LYS A 41 -2.69 12.75 -0.11
CA LYS A 41 -3.86 12.13 -0.75
C LYS A 41 -4.33 12.89 -2.00
N ASN A 42 -4.38 14.21 -1.92
CA ASN A 42 -4.92 15.07 -2.96
C ASN A 42 -3.83 15.81 -3.76
N ASP A 43 -2.57 15.41 -3.62
CA ASP A 43 -1.46 16.02 -4.36
C ASP A 43 -0.38 14.97 -4.61
N ASN A 44 -0.43 14.35 -5.78
CA ASN A 44 0.49 13.27 -6.17
C ASN A 44 1.91 13.76 -6.48
N SER A 45 2.14 15.06 -6.43
CA SER A 45 3.48 15.65 -6.66
C SER A 45 4.24 15.91 -5.35
N ARG A 46 3.60 15.72 -4.20
CA ARG A 46 4.17 16.03 -2.90
C ARG A 46 4.15 14.84 -1.97
N LEU A 47 5.31 14.58 -1.35
CA LEU A 47 5.41 13.62 -0.27
C LEU A 47 5.06 14.28 1.06
N VAL A 48 4.60 13.45 2.01
CA VAL A 48 4.47 13.90 3.39
C VAL A 48 5.84 14.37 3.90
N SER A 49 5.86 15.42 4.71
CA SER A 49 7.11 15.86 5.35
C SER A 49 7.50 14.92 6.45
N GLY A 50 8.82 14.74 6.65
CA GLY A 50 9.35 13.89 7.71
C GLY A 50 10.22 12.76 7.19
N ASP A 51 10.61 11.89 8.10
CA ASP A 51 11.49 10.76 7.82
C ASP A 51 10.72 9.49 7.46
N ILE A 52 11.39 8.35 7.55
CA ILE A 52 10.80 7.06 7.18
C ILE A 52 9.57 6.71 8.02
N GLU A 53 9.51 7.15 9.28
CA GLU A 53 8.34 6.85 10.13
C GLU A 53 7.10 7.57 9.61
N GLU A 54 7.19 8.88 9.35
CA GLU A 54 6.08 9.67 8.78
C GLU A 54 5.71 9.17 7.39
N GLN A 55 6.70 8.82 6.57
CA GLN A 55 6.44 8.28 5.24
C GLN A 55 5.70 6.94 5.33
N THR A 56 6.10 6.06 6.22
CA THR A 56 5.42 4.77 6.39
C THR A 56 3.98 4.95 6.87
N HIS A 57 3.74 5.87 7.81
CA HIS A 57 2.37 6.21 8.22
C HIS A 57 1.52 6.67 7.04
N GLN A 58 2.05 7.55 6.20
CA GLN A 58 1.28 8.07 5.05
C GLN A 58 0.99 6.98 4.03
N VAL A 59 1.94 6.09 3.77
CA VAL A 59 1.73 4.93 2.89
C VAL A 59 0.58 4.07 3.43
N MET A 60 0.60 3.77 4.73
CA MET A 60 -0.45 2.96 5.34
C MET A 60 -1.81 3.64 5.28
N LYS A 61 -1.87 4.94 5.50
CA LYS A 61 -3.14 5.70 5.36
C LYS A 61 -3.67 5.63 3.93
N ASN A 62 -2.80 5.78 2.94
CA ASN A 62 -3.18 5.69 1.53
C ASN A 62 -3.70 4.29 1.20
N LEU A 63 -3.05 3.24 1.70
CA LEU A 63 -3.50 1.85 1.52
C LEU A 63 -4.86 1.60 2.17
N ILE A 64 -5.07 2.11 3.38
CA ILE A 64 -6.36 1.98 4.08
C ILE A 64 -7.47 2.65 3.27
N ASP A 65 -7.22 3.84 2.73
CA ASP A 65 -8.20 4.52 1.88
C ASP A 65 -8.61 3.66 0.68
N VAL A 66 -7.64 3.04 0.01
CA VAL A 66 -7.95 2.15 -1.13
C VAL A 66 -8.72 0.92 -0.68
N LEU A 67 -8.27 0.27 0.40
CA LEU A 67 -8.94 -0.93 0.91
C LEU A 67 -10.40 -0.65 1.25
N GLU A 68 -10.65 0.40 2.01
CA GLU A 68 -12.00 0.74 2.46
C GLU A 68 -12.90 1.14 1.30
N ALA A 69 -12.39 1.94 0.37
CA ALA A 69 -13.15 2.32 -0.82
C ALA A 69 -13.46 1.12 -1.72
N ALA A 70 -12.65 0.09 -1.69
CA ALA A 70 -12.85 -1.15 -2.44
C ALA A 70 -13.70 -2.19 -1.69
N GLY A 71 -14.15 -1.89 -0.48
CA GLY A 71 -14.97 -2.81 0.33
C GLY A 71 -14.16 -3.84 1.10
N SER A 72 -12.87 -3.62 1.28
CA SER A 72 -11.99 -4.47 2.08
C SER A 72 -11.54 -3.77 3.36
N SER A 73 -10.52 -4.28 4.02
CA SER A 73 -9.97 -3.69 5.24
C SER A 73 -8.57 -4.25 5.52
N LEU A 74 -7.85 -3.62 6.45
CA LEU A 74 -6.54 -4.13 6.89
C LEU A 74 -6.61 -5.56 7.44
N GLU A 75 -7.71 -5.92 8.10
CA GLU A 75 -7.90 -7.27 8.65
C GLU A 75 -7.92 -8.35 7.58
N LYS A 76 -8.23 -7.98 6.34
CA LYS A 76 -8.32 -8.90 5.21
C LYS A 76 -7.05 -8.95 4.38
N VAL A 77 -6.03 -8.23 4.75
CA VAL A 77 -4.75 -8.26 4.03
C VAL A 77 -4.06 -9.60 4.27
N ILE A 78 -3.70 -10.25 3.18
CA ILE A 78 -3.12 -11.60 3.17
C ILE A 78 -1.61 -11.51 3.01
N PHE A 79 -1.15 -10.68 2.08
CA PHE A 79 0.24 -10.56 1.70
C PHE A 79 0.61 -9.10 1.46
N SER A 80 1.81 -8.74 1.88
CA SER A 80 2.34 -7.39 1.73
C SER A 80 3.74 -7.44 1.12
N ARG A 81 4.04 -6.50 0.23
CA ARG A 81 5.41 -6.27 -0.25
C ARG A 81 5.83 -4.86 0.14
N VAL A 82 7.01 -4.76 0.74
CA VAL A 82 7.58 -3.49 1.17
C VAL A 82 8.88 -3.23 0.43
N TYR A 83 9.02 -2.05 -0.14
CA TYR A 83 10.17 -1.62 -0.91
C TYR A 83 10.83 -0.44 -0.20
N LEU A 84 12.13 -0.53 0.08
CA LEU A 84 12.91 0.52 0.74
C LEU A 84 14.07 0.96 -0.13
N VAL A 85 14.25 2.26 -0.29
CA VAL A 85 15.42 2.81 -1.00
C VAL A 85 16.67 2.68 -0.13
N ASN A 86 16.53 2.91 1.17
CA ASN A 86 17.62 2.77 2.13
C ASN A 86 17.26 1.69 3.14
N PHE A 87 17.93 0.55 3.08
CA PHE A 87 17.61 -0.58 3.96
C PHE A 87 17.95 -0.31 5.44
N ALA A 88 18.73 0.73 5.73
CA ALA A 88 18.94 1.18 7.11
C ALA A 88 17.63 1.67 7.77
N ASP A 89 16.60 1.96 6.98
CA ASP A 89 15.28 2.36 7.47
C ASP A 89 14.41 1.17 7.93
N PHE A 90 14.91 -0.06 7.80
CA PHE A 90 14.13 -1.28 8.02
C PHE A 90 13.47 -1.32 9.40
N ASP A 91 14.23 -1.08 10.47
CA ASP A 91 13.71 -1.19 11.83
C ASP A 91 12.65 -0.12 12.13
N LYS A 92 12.89 1.12 11.72
CA LYS A 92 11.93 2.21 11.93
C LYS A 92 10.65 2.00 11.12
N MET A 93 10.79 1.55 9.88
CA MET A 93 9.64 1.20 9.04
C MET A 93 8.84 0.08 9.70
N ASN A 94 9.50 -0.97 10.16
CA ASN A 94 8.85 -2.13 10.80
C ASN A 94 8.04 -1.72 12.03
N LYS A 95 8.57 -0.81 12.84
CA LYS A 95 7.88 -0.33 14.04
C LYS A 95 6.54 0.32 13.68
N VAL A 96 6.53 1.17 12.67
CA VAL A 96 5.30 1.83 12.21
C VAL A 96 4.35 0.82 11.57
N TYR A 97 4.86 0.00 10.64
CA TYR A 97 4.07 -1.01 9.95
C TYR A 97 3.37 -1.94 10.96
N ALA A 98 4.10 -2.46 11.94
CA ALA A 98 3.54 -3.36 12.94
C ALA A 98 2.42 -2.74 13.76
N SER A 99 2.43 -1.42 13.95
CA SER A 99 1.41 -0.73 14.73
C SER A 99 0.01 -0.78 14.10
N TYR A 100 -0.07 -1.15 12.83
CA TYR A 100 -1.34 -1.22 12.10
C TYR A 100 -2.01 -2.59 12.16
N PHE A 101 -1.35 -3.61 12.70
CA PHE A 101 -1.87 -4.98 12.73
C PHE A 101 -1.80 -5.57 14.13
N PRO A 102 -2.77 -6.44 14.52
CA PRO A 102 -2.60 -7.26 15.72
C PRO A 102 -1.37 -8.15 15.58
N SER A 103 -0.62 -8.35 16.66
CA SER A 103 0.65 -9.10 16.61
C SER A 103 0.50 -10.57 16.21
N ASP A 104 -0.67 -11.14 16.41
CA ASP A 104 -0.99 -12.53 16.05
C ASP A 104 -1.66 -12.66 14.67
N LYS A 105 -1.86 -11.54 13.97
CA LYS A 105 -2.54 -11.52 12.66
C LYS A 105 -1.80 -10.66 11.65
N LEU A 106 -0.49 -10.79 11.61
CA LEU A 106 0.32 -10.09 10.62
C LEU A 106 0.18 -10.76 9.25
N PRO A 107 0.05 -9.99 8.17
CA PRO A 107 0.13 -10.56 6.82
C PRO A 107 1.47 -11.25 6.58
N SER A 108 1.49 -12.23 5.68
CA SER A 108 2.79 -12.66 5.14
C SER A 108 3.42 -11.48 4.40
N ARG A 109 4.76 -11.39 4.42
CA ARG A 109 5.41 -10.19 3.90
C ARG A 109 6.78 -10.49 3.32
N THR A 110 7.13 -9.75 2.27
CA THR A 110 8.49 -9.66 1.74
C THR A 110 8.90 -8.19 1.76
N CYS A 111 10.13 -7.92 2.20
CA CYS A 111 10.71 -6.58 2.18
C CYS A 111 12.04 -6.62 1.42
N ILE A 112 12.21 -5.75 0.45
CA ILE A 112 13.42 -5.67 -0.36
C ILE A 112 13.93 -4.23 -0.45
N GLY A 113 15.24 -4.10 -0.62
CA GLY A 113 15.88 -2.84 -0.97
C GLY A 113 15.82 -2.63 -2.47
N VAL A 114 15.59 -1.40 -2.91
CA VAL A 114 15.49 -1.03 -4.32
C VAL A 114 16.36 0.18 -4.61
N THR A 115 16.66 0.42 -5.88
CA THR A 115 17.53 1.54 -6.29
C THR A 115 16.78 2.87 -6.36
N GLY A 116 15.46 2.86 -6.41
CA GLY A 116 14.66 4.07 -6.46
C GLY A 116 13.18 3.75 -6.49
N LEU A 117 12.36 4.72 -6.13
CA LEU A 117 10.91 4.63 -6.14
C LEU A 117 10.34 5.87 -6.81
N ALA A 118 9.11 5.76 -7.30
CA ALA A 118 8.42 6.88 -7.92
C ALA A 118 8.33 8.07 -6.96
N VAL A 119 8.35 9.27 -7.51
CA VAL A 119 8.22 10.57 -6.82
C VAL A 119 9.24 10.81 -5.71
N GLY A 120 10.36 10.11 -5.73
CA GLY A 120 11.41 10.27 -4.71
C GLY A 120 11.05 9.68 -3.35
N ALA A 121 10.10 8.75 -3.30
CA ALA A 121 9.68 8.11 -2.06
C ALA A 121 10.82 7.25 -1.47
N SER A 122 10.84 7.14 -0.15
CA SER A 122 11.77 6.26 0.58
C SER A 122 11.17 4.88 0.85
N VAL A 123 9.86 4.74 0.75
CA VAL A 123 9.14 3.49 0.99
C VAL A 123 7.92 3.40 0.08
N GLU A 124 7.64 2.18 -0.35
CA GLU A 124 6.42 1.84 -1.08
C GLU A 124 5.91 0.51 -0.55
N ILE A 125 4.59 0.33 -0.47
CA ILE A 125 3.98 -0.91 0.01
C ILE A 125 2.79 -1.24 -0.88
N ASP A 126 2.66 -2.52 -1.26
CA ASP A 126 1.46 -3.04 -1.92
C ASP A 126 0.88 -4.22 -1.12
N PHE A 127 -0.39 -4.52 -1.40
CA PHE A 127 -1.12 -5.56 -0.69
C PHE A 127 -1.85 -6.49 -1.65
N ILE A 128 -2.02 -7.74 -1.20
CA ILE A 128 -3.07 -8.64 -1.67
C ILE A 128 -3.99 -8.87 -0.49
N ALA A 129 -5.29 -8.64 -0.68
CA ALA A 129 -6.28 -8.74 0.37
C ALA A 129 -7.46 -9.61 -0.07
N GLY A 130 -8.24 -10.08 0.90
CA GLY A 130 -9.54 -10.66 0.63
C GLY A 130 -10.58 -9.58 0.40
N CYS A 131 -11.61 -9.93 -0.33
CA CYS A 131 -12.67 -8.98 -0.63
C CYS A 131 -14.03 -9.65 -0.80
#